data_43168e921e221f2d0b6e2dc61d509519
#
_entry.id   43168e921e221f2d0b6e2dc61d509519
#
_cell.length_a   1.000
_cell.length_b   1.000
_cell.length_c   1.000
_cell.angle_alpha   90.00
_cell.angle_beta   90.00
_cell.angle_gamma   90.00
#
_symmetry.space_group_name_H-M   'P 1'
#
loop_
_entity.id
_entity.type
_entity.pdbx_description
1 polymer ?
#
loop_
_entity_poly.entity_id
_entity_poly.type
_entity_poly.pdbx_seq_one_letter_code
_entity_poly.pdbx_strand_id
1 'polypeptide(L)'
;LKSSLGSKYVLTAKWEKHTFSKGWRYGEGEALAVVKPGTLFEIWTVLNLCVEEDVIVIMQAANTGLTGGSTPFGNDYDRPIVIINTMRVNDIHIINEGKQIIGLAGSTLFGLENELDKYGREPHSVIGSSCIGASIVGGVCNNSGGALVKRGPAYTELSLYAKINLDGKLELVNDIAVSYTH
;
A
#
# COMPACT_ATOMS: atom_id res chain seq x y z
N LEU A 1 11.58 -13.87 7.28
CA LEU A 1 11.57 -12.62 6.47
C LEU A 1 12.84 -12.46 5.64
N LYS A 2 14.05 -12.51 6.24
CA LYS A 2 15.31 -12.32 5.48
C LYS A 2 15.55 -13.41 4.43
N SER A 3 15.17 -14.66 4.72
CA SER A 3 15.27 -15.76 3.76
C SER A 3 14.31 -15.62 2.58
N SER A 4 13.15 -15.03 2.80
CA SER A 4 12.10 -14.87 1.76
C SER A 4 12.31 -13.65 0.87
N LEU A 5 12.77 -12.53 1.43
CA LEU A 5 12.89 -11.24 0.72
C LEU A 5 14.32 -10.87 0.34
N GLY A 6 15.33 -11.51 0.97
CA GLY A 6 16.71 -11.03 0.95
C GLY A 6 16.98 -9.94 2.00
N SER A 7 18.17 -9.99 2.59
CA SER A 7 18.54 -9.17 3.74
C SER A 7 18.44 -7.65 3.50
N LYS A 8 18.71 -7.18 2.28
CA LYS A 8 18.63 -5.75 1.91
C LYS A 8 17.22 -5.15 1.94
N TYR A 9 16.20 -6.01 1.95
CA TYR A 9 14.78 -5.60 1.97
C TYR A 9 14.10 -5.81 3.32
N VAL A 10 14.89 -6.18 4.35
CA VAL A 10 14.43 -6.35 5.73
C VAL A 10 15.26 -5.46 6.64
N LEU A 11 14.75 -4.27 6.90
CA LEU A 11 15.41 -3.24 7.69
C LEU A 11 15.14 -3.49 9.18
N THR A 12 16.19 -3.64 9.98
CA THR A 12 16.08 -3.92 11.41
C THR A 12 16.82 -2.91 12.28
N ALA A 13 17.83 -2.24 11.73
CA ALA A 13 18.55 -1.21 12.46
C ALA A 13 17.68 0.03 12.68
N LYS A 14 17.80 0.68 13.84
CA LYS A 14 16.97 1.82 14.22
C LYS A 14 17.03 2.95 13.19
N TRP A 15 18.23 3.26 12.70
CA TRP A 15 18.42 4.32 11.71
C TRP A 15 17.80 4.01 10.34
N GLU A 16 17.75 2.74 9.93
CA GLU A 16 17.11 2.32 8.68
C GLU A 16 15.59 2.46 8.74
N LYS A 17 15.02 2.18 9.91
CA LYS A 17 13.56 2.19 10.14
C LYS A 17 12.99 3.58 10.37
N HIS A 18 13.80 4.54 10.77
CA HIS A 18 13.36 5.85 11.28
C HIS A 18 12.40 6.57 10.33
N THR A 19 12.72 6.64 9.03
CA THR A 19 11.87 7.32 8.03
C THR A 19 10.54 6.62 7.78
N PHE A 20 10.47 5.33 8.06
CA PHE A 20 9.25 4.53 7.92
C PHE A 20 8.40 4.54 9.19
N SER A 21 9.02 4.75 10.33
CA SER A 21 8.37 4.75 11.64
C SER A 21 7.83 6.10 12.07
N LYS A 22 8.02 7.14 11.24
CA LYS A 22 7.54 8.50 11.47
C LYS A 22 6.63 8.95 10.35
N GLY A 23 5.42 9.36 10.69
CA GLY A 23 4.43 9.88 9.75
C GLY A 23 4.73 11.30 9.28
N TRP A 24 4.12 11.71 8.19
CA TRP A 24 4.29 13.05 7.65
C TRP A 24 3.87 14.15 8.65
N ARG A 25 2.76 13.97 9.33
CA ARG A 25 2.25 14.92 10.31
C ARG A 25 2.06 14.31 11.71
N TYR A 26 1.55 13.10 11.76
CA TYR A 26 1.25 12.37 12.97
C TYR A 26 1.76 10.94 12.89
N GLY A 27 1.96 10.34 14.04
CA GLY A 27 2.44 8.97 14.18
C GLY A 27 3.97 8.91 14.22
N GLU A 28 4.48 8.46 15.33
CA GLU A 28 5.89 8.08 15.51
C GLU A 28 5.93 6.99 16.58
N GLY A 29 6.63 5.92 16.31
CA GLY A 29 6.76 4.81 17.24
C GLY A 29 7.82 3.81 16.77
N GLU A 30 7.88 2.66 17.44
CA GLU A 30 8.87 1.63 17.12
C GLU A 30 8.23 0.48 16.34
N ALA A 31 8.97 -0.05 15.38
CA ALA A 31 8.65 -1.28 14.68
C ALA A 31 9.80 -2.28 14.86
N LEU A 32 9.49 -3.58 14.94
CA LEU A 32 10.47 -4.67 14.93
C LEU A 32 11.30 -4.63 13.64
N ALA A 33 10.60 -4.52 12.50
CA ALA A 33 11.22 -4.46 11.20
C ALA A 33 10.38 -3.63 10.22
N VAL A 34 11.05 -3.13 9.17
CA VAL A 34 10.42 -2.66 7.95
C VAL A 34 10.80 -3.63 6.84
N VAL A 35 9.81 -4.16 6.13
CA VAL A 35 10.02 -5.07 5.01
C VAL A 35 9.56 -4.41 3.71
N LYS A 36 10.31 -4.66 2.64
CA LYS A 36 10.09 -4.03 1.33
C LYS A 36 9.92 -5.12 0.25
N PRO A 37 8.78 -5.82 0.22
CA PRO A 37 8.49 -6.82 -0.81
C PRO A 37 8.50 -6.17 -2.20
N GLY A 38 8.88 -6.93 -3.21
CA GLY A 38 8.93 -6.49 -4.60
C GLY A 38 7.89 -7.14 -5.51
N THR A 39 7.12 -8.09 -4.98
CA THR A 39 6.05 -8.80 -5.71
C THR A 39 4.83 -9.01 -4.82
N LEU A 40 3.66 -9.27 -5.42
CA LEU A 40 2.45 -9.65 -4.68
C LEU A 40 2.66 -10.95 -3.91
N PHE A 41 3.41 -11.90 -4.47
CA PHE A 41 3.73 -13.15 -3.79
C PHE A 41 4.60 -12.93 -2.55
N GLU A 42 5.56 -12.03 -2.61
CA GLU A 42 6.36 -11.64 -1.45
C GLU A 42 5.51 -10.95 -0.37
N ILE A 43 4.56 -10.08 -0.75
CA ILE A 43 3.60 -9.49 0.20
C ILE A 43 2.80 -10.60 0.89
N TRP A 44 2.25 -11.54 0.12
CA TRP A 44 1.48 -12.66 0.64
C TRP A 44 2.29 -13.52 1.62
N THR A 45 3.54 -13.83 1.26
CA THR A 45 4.46 -14.60 2.12
C THR A 45 4.73 -13.89 3.44
N VAL A 46 4.98 -12.58 3.39
CA VAL A 46 5.20 -11.76 4.61
C VAL A 46 3.96 -11.71 5.48
N LEU A 47 2.78 -11.52 4.89
CA LEU A 47 1.52 -11.50 5.63
C LEU A 47 1.25 -12.82 6.35
N ASN A 48 1.46 -13.97 5.68
CA ASN A 48 1.33 -15.27 6.33
C ASN A 48 2.29 -15.41 7.52
N LEU A 49 3.56 -15.07 7.35
CA LEU A 49 4.54 -15.12 8.44
C LEU A 49 4.15 -14.20 9.61
N CYS A 50 3.61 -13.01 9.33
CA CYS A 50 3.15 -12.11 10.39
C CYS A 50 1.94 -12.66 11.14
N VAL A 51 1.02 -13.35 10.45
CA VAL A 51 -0.15 -13.99 11.08
C VAL A 51 0.30 -15.19 11.93
N GLU A 52 1.19 -16.04 11.40
CA GLU A 52 1.73 -17.20 12.11
C GLU A 52 2.47 -16.80 13.39
N GLU A 53 3.20 -15.69 13.36
CA GLU A 53 4.00 -15.18 14.49
C GLU A 53 3.24 -14.16 15.37
N ASP A 54 1.95 -13.99 15.16
CA ASP A 54 1.07 -13.04 15.87
C ASP A 54 1.64 -11.62 15.93
N VAL A 55 2.11 -11.12 14.81
CA VAL A 55 2.75 -9.80 14.67
C VAL A 55 1.74 -8.79 14.10
N ILE A 56 1.71 -7.59 14.66
CA ILE A 56 0.91 -6.48 14.12
C ILE A 56 1.51 -6.02 12.78
N VAL A 57 0.66 -5.92 11.77
CA VAL A 57 1.04 -5.43 10.45
C VAL A 57 0.56 -4.00 10.22
N ILE A 58 1.47 -3.13 9.82
CA ILE A 58 1.13 -1.79 9.31
C ILE A 58 1.50 -1.76 7.82
N MET A 59 0.49 -1.62 6.96
CA MET A 59 0.71 -1.43 5.53
C MET A 59 1.10 0.02 5.25
N GLN A 60 2.15 0.20 4.46
CA GLN A 60 2.65 1.54 4.14
C GLN A 60 3.05 1.61 2.67
N ALA A 61 2.63 2.66 1.97
CA ALA A 61 3.17 3.03 0.66
C ALA A 61 4.16 4.21 0.82
N ALA A 62 3.87 5.37 0.24
CA ALA A 62 4.76 6.54 0.30
C ALA A 62 4.75 7.29 1.65
N ASN A 63 3.96 6.86 2.61
CA ASN A 63 3.85 7.46 3.95
C ASN A 63 3.47 8.96 3.92
N THR A 64 2.64 9.37 2.96
CA THR A 64 2.19 10.76 2.79
C THR A 64 0.86 11.07 3.50
N GLY A 65 0.27 10.08 4.16
CA GLY A 65 -0.98 10.22 4.90
C GLY A 65 -0.88 11.21 6.05
N LEU A 66 -1.95 11.99 6.26
CA LEU A 66 -1.99 13.04 7.28
C LEU A 66 -2.57 12.59 8.62
N THR A 67 -3.08 11.36 8.69
CA THR A 67 -3.81 10.82 9.85
C THR A 67 -2.98 9.85 10.70
N GLY A 68 -1.75 9.54 10.29
CA GLY A 68 -0.85 8.64 11.03
C GLY A 68 -1.15 7.14 10.87
N GLY A 69 -2.09 6.75 10.00
CA GLY A 69 -2.49 5.34 9.83
C GLY A 69 -1.45 4.41 9.17
N SER A 70 -0.35 4.96 8.65
CA SER A 70 0.71 4.21 7.99
C SER A 70 1.99 4.07 8.84
N THR A 71 1.94 4.46 10.12
CA THR A 71 3.08 4.38 11.04
C THR A 71 2.62 3.93 12.42
N PRO A 72 3.50 3.34 13.25
CA PRO A 72 3.22 3.17 14.67
C PRO A 72 2.90 4.50 15.35
N PHE A 73 2.14 4.45 16.45
CA PHE A 73 1.87 5.61 17.30
C PHE A 73 2.23 5.26 18.73
N GLY A 74 3.34 5.80 19.23
CA GLY A 74 3.88 5.40 20.53
C GLY A 74 4.44 3.97 20.52
N ASN A 75 4.59 3.38 21.71
CA ASN A 75 5.21 2.08 21.91
C ASN A 75 4.34 1.13 22.78
N ASP A 76 3.09 1.49 23.05
CA ASP A 76 2.20 0.76 23.95
C ASP A 76 1.38 -0.32 23.22
N TYR A 77 2.04 -1.05 22.32
CA TYR A 77 1.43 -2.17 21.63
C TYR A 77 1.69 -3.48 22.38
N ASP A 78 0.70 -4.36 22.40
CA ASP A 78 0.75 -5.67 23.05
C ASP A 78 1.64 -6.70 22.31
N ARG A 79 2.00 -6.40 21.06
CA ARG A 79 2.75 -7.28 20.14
C ARG A 79 3.74 -6.50 19.29
N PRO A 80 4.78 -7.18 18.76
CA PRO A 80 5.71 -6.55 17.82
C PRO A 80 5.01 -6.05 16.56
N ILE A 81 5.52 -4.98 15.97
CA ILE A 81 5.00 -4.39 14.73
C ILE A 81 5.97 -4.65 13.58
N VAL A 82 5.45 -5.07 12.44
CA VAL A 82 6.16 -5.07 11.16
C VAL A 82 5.48 -4.08 10.20
N ILE A 83 6.26 -3.14 9.67
CA ILE A 83 5.80 -2.25 8.60
C ILE A 83 6.09 -2.93 7.26
N ILE A 84 5.06 -3.13 6.45
CA ILE A 84 5.19 -3.65 5.08
C ILE A 84 5.12 -2.47 4.13
N ASN A 85 6.27 -2.04 3.60
CA ASN A 85 6.33 -0.95 2.63
C ASN A 85 6.18 -1.49 1.20
N THR A 86 5.13 -1.08 0.51
CA THR A 86 4.70 -1.62 -0.79
C THR A 86 5.30 -0.92 -2.00
N MET A 87 6.11 0.12 -1.82
CA MET A 87 6.58 1.00 -2.90
C MET A 87 7.36 0.30 -4.02
N ARG A 88 7.83 -0.93 -3.80
CA ARG A 88 8.49 -1.75 -4.84
C ARG A 88 7.51 -2.53 -5.73
N VAL A 89 6.25 -2.66 -5.32
CA VAL A 89 5.19 -3.34 -6.06
C VAL A 89 4.36 -2.26 -6.75
N ASN A 90 4.91 -1.68 -7.82
CA ASN A 90 4.46 -0.40 -8.36
C ASN A 90 4.06 -0.42 -9.85
N ASP A 91 3.84 -1.58 -10.43
CA ASP A 91 3.39 -1.69 -11.81
C ASP A 91 1.99 -1.09 -12.01
N ILE A 92 1.81 -0.45 -13.17
CA ILE A 92 0.54 0.09 -13.63
C ILE A 92 0.26 -0.53 -14.99
N HIS A 93 -0.87 -1.21 -15.12
CA HIS A 93 -1.32 -1.79 -16.39
C HIS A 93 -2.49 -0.97 -16.94
N ILE A 94 -2.28 -0.40 -18.12
CA ILE A 94 -3.32 0.37 -18.82
C ILE A 94 -4.16 -0.60 -19.63
N ILE A 95 -5.48 -0.49 -19.49
CA ILE A 95 -6.46 -1.30 -20.24
C ILE A 95 -7.50 -0.38 -20.88
N ASN A 96 -8.21 -0.90 -21.90
CA ASN A 96 -9.28 -0.18 -22.59
C ASN A 96 -8.86 1.23 -23.05
N GLU A 97 -7.66 1.37 -23.66
CA GLU A 97 -7.14 2.64 -24.18
C GLU A 97 -7.10 3.75 -23.11
N GLY A 98 -6.68 3.41 -21.91
CA GLY A 98 -6.57 4.34 -20.78
C GLY A 98 -7.89 4.67 -20.07
N LYS A 99 -8.98 3.97 -20.37
CA LYS A 99 -10.25 4.15 -19.65
C LYS A 99 -10.26 3.48 -18.29
N GLN A 100 -9.46 2.42 -18.14
CA GLN A 100 -9.29 1.67 -16.91
C GLN A 100 -7.82 1.36 -16.68
N ILE A 101 -7.46 1.14 -15.43
CA ILE A 101 -6.10 0.72 -15.05
C ILE A 101 -6.16 -0.38 -13.98
N ILE A 102 -5.12 -1.19 -13.94
CA ILE A 102 -4.80 -2.01 -12.78
C ILE A 102 -3.56 -1.40 -12.14
N GLY A 103 -3.70 -0.86 -10.93
CA GLY A 103 -2.61 -0.30 -10.15
C GLY A 103 -2.22 -1.22 -9.01
N LEU A 104 -0.95 -1.59 -8.91
CA LEU A 104 -0.45 -2.36 -7.77
C LEU A 104 -0.22 -1.49 -6.53
N ALA A 105 -0.02 -2.12 -5.39
CA ALA A 105 -0.07 -1.47 -4.06
C ALA A 105 0.89 -0.28 -3.85
N GLY A 106 2.01 -0.25 -4.57
CA GLY A 106 3.01 0.82 -4.52
C GLY A 106 2.98 1.78 -5.71
N SER A 107 2.06 1.56 -6.68
CA SER A 107 1.94 2.45 -7.84
C SER A 107 1.54 3.86 -7.41
N THR A 108 2.16 4.88 -8.02
CA THR A 108 1.97 6.28 -7.63
C THR A 108 1.02 7.00 -8.56
N LEU A 109 0.34 8.04 -8.05
CA LEU A 109 -0.49 8.91 -8.86
C LEU A 109 0.33 9.67 -9.91
N PHE A 110 1.56 10.06 -9.59
CA PHE A 110 2.48 10.67 -10.56
C PHE A 110 2.83 9.69 -11.71
N GLY A 111 3.11 8.42 -11.36
CA GLY A 111 3.34 7.38 -12.38
C GLY A 111 2.11 7.14 -13.26
N LEU A 112 0.92 7.14 -12.65
CA LEU A 112 -0.34 7.01 -13.37
C LEU A 112 -0.58 8.19 -14.35
N GLU A 113 -0.33 9.41 -13.92
CA GLU A 113 -0.45 10.60 -14.76
C GLU A 113 0.44 10.48 -16.01
N ASN A 114 1.71 10.12 -15.83
CA ASN A 114 2.65 9.92 -16.95
C ASN A 114 2.22 8.79 -17.90
N GLU A 115 1.65 7.71 -17.38
CA GLU A 115 1.17 6.62 -18.22
C GLU A 115 -0.09 7.01 -19.00
N LEU A 116 -1.03 7.72 -18.38
CA LEU A 116 -2.28 8.14 -19.01
C LEU A 116 -2.07 9.26 -20.04
N ASP A 117 -1.08 10.13 -19.88
CA ASP A 117 -0.74 11.19 -20.83
C ASP A 117 -0.48 10.65 -22.25
N LYS A 118 0.11 9.45 -22.35
CA LYS A 118 0.32 8.73 -23.62
C LYS A 118 -0.98 8.44 -24.38
N TYR A 119 -2.11 8.46 -23.69
CA TYR A 119 -3.46 8.20 -24.24
C TYR A 119 -4.30 9.49 -24.29
N GLY A 120 -3.70 10.65 -24.00
CA GLY A 120 -4.42 11.93 -23.91
C GLY A 120 -5.45 11.93 -22.76
N ARG A 121 -5.16 11.24 -21.67
CA ARG A 121 -6.03 11.08 -20.49
C ARG A 121 -5.34 11.54 -19.23
N GLU A 122 -6.11 11.76 -18.19
CA GLU A 122 -5.65 12.14 -16.86
C GLU A 122 -6.30 11.25 -15.78
N PRO A 123 -5.70 11.13 -14.59
CA PRO A 123 -6.30 10.41 -13.47
C PRO A 123 -7.66 11.00 -13.08
N HIS A 124 -8.58 10.14 -12.63
CA HIS A 124 -9.87 10.58 -12.10
C HIS A 124 -9.70 11.55 -10.92
N SER A 125 -8.80 11.25 -10.02
CA SER A 125 -8.53 12.07 -8.83
C SER A 125 -7.05 12.44 -8.76
N VAL A 126 -6.79 13.70 -8.43
CA VAL A 126 -5.46 14.22 -8.14
C VAL A 126 -5.48 14.79 -6.73
N ILE A 127 -4.62 14.26 -5.87
CA ILE A 127 -4.48 14.71 -4.48
C ILE A 127 -3.20 15.53 -4.30
N GLY A 128 -3.17 16.42 -3.31
CA GLY A 128 -2.05 17.34 -3.10
C GLY A 128 -0.68 16.67 -2.87
N SER A 129 -0.67 15.42 -2.42
CA SER A 129 0.54 14.63 -2.23
C SER A 129 0.99 13.83 -3.47
N SER A 130 0.34 13.99 -4.62
CA SER A 130 0.72 13.28 -5.86
C SER A 130 2.17 13.59 -6.25
N CYS A 131 2.61 14.84 -6.14
CA CYS A 131 3.97 15.28 -6.45
C CYS A 131 5.05 14.72 -5.51
N ILE A 132 4.69 14.21 -4.34
CA ILE A 132 5.61 13.61 -3.36
C ILE A 132 5.44 12.09 -3.25
N GLY A 133 4.79 11.48 -4.22
CA GLY A 133 4.75 10.03 -4.39
C GLY A 133 3.53 9.32 -3.78
N ALA A 134 2.44 10.02 -3.48
CA ALA A 134 1.21 9.37 -2.99
C ALA A 134 0.79 8.23 -3.92
N SER A 135 0.46 7.07 -3.34
CA SER A 135 0.07 5.89 -4.09
C SER A 135 -1.41 5.91 -4.48
N ILE A 136 -1.73 5.27 -5.61
CA ILE A 136 -3.11 5.07 -6.08
C ILE A 136 -3.92 4.33 -5.03
N VAL A 137 -3.41 3.18 -4.59
CA VAL A 137 -4.09 2.32 -3.60
C VAL A 137 -4.25 3.04 -2.26
N GLY A 138 -3.23 3.78 -1.80
CA GLY A 138 -3.35 4.61 -0.60
C GLY A 138 -4.43 5.68 -0.73
N GLY A 139 -4.57 6.28 -1.91
CA GLY A 139 -5.66 7.23 -2.22
C GLY A 139 -7.04 6.59 -2.09
N VAL A 140 -7.23 5.39 -2.65
CA VAL A 140 -8.48 4.63 -2.56
C VAL A 140 -8.79 4.23 -1.11
N CYS A 141 -7.83 3.60 -0.42
CA CYS A 141 -8.00 3.11 0.95
C CYS A 141 -8.32 4.21 1.96
N ASN A 142 -7.84 5.43 1.72
CA ASN A 142 -8.11 6.58 2.58
C ASN A 142 -9.27 7.47 2.08
N ASN A 143 -10.00 7.05 1.05
CA ASN A 143 -11.05 7.85 0.42
C ASN A 143 -10.56 9.28 0.12
N SER A 144 -9.35 9.38 -0.42
CA SER A 144 -8.66 10.67 -0.58
C SER A 144 -9.32 11.49 -1.67
N GLY A 145 -9.83 12.65 -1.30
CA GLY A 145 -10.24 13.71 -2.22
C GLY A 145 -9.07 14.64 -2.52
N GLY A 146 -9.20 15.46 -3.55
CA GLY A 146 -8.18 16.42 -3.94
C GLY A 146 -8.77 17.71 -4.47
N ALA A 147 -7.97 18.47 -5.23
CA ALA A 147 -8.39 19.73 -5.84
C ALA A 147 -9.57 19.58 -6.84
N LEU A 148 -9.74 18.38 -7.38
CA LEU A 148 -10.81 18.06 -8.34
C LEU A 148 -12.09 17.59 -7.60
N VAL A 149 -12.58 18.40 -6.68
CA VAL A 149 -13.72 18.09 -5.80
C VAL A 149 -14.96 17.61 -6.56
N LYS A 150 -15.22 18.14 -7.75
CA LYS A 150 -16.36 17.75 -8.58
C LYS A 150 -16.26 16.33 -9.14
N ARG A 151 -15.07 15.75 -9.19
CA ARG A 151 -14.84 14.38 -9.65
C ARG A 151 -14.99 13.36 -8.52
N GLY A 152 -15.03 13.80 -7.27
CA GLY A 152 -15.07 12.95 -6.10
C GLY A 152 -13.70 12.37 -5.71
N PRO A 153 -13.67 11.48 -4.71
CA PRO A 153 -12.46 10.84 -4.22
C PRO A 153 -11.94 9.76 -5.19
N ALA A 154 -10.72 9.27 -4.93
CA ALA A 154 -10.21 8.08 -5.59
C ALA A 154 -11.09 6.86 -5.30
N TYR A 155 -11.35 6.02 -6.29
CA TYR A 155 -12.19 4.84 -6.17
C TYR A 155 -11.61 3.65 -6.94
N THR A 156 -12.13 2.46 -6.66
CA THR A 156 -11.87 1.24 -7.43
C THR A 156 -13.19 0.53 -7.72
N GLU A 157 -13.28 -0.10 -8.89
CA GLU A 157 -14.42 -0.94 -9.27
C GLU A 157 -14.25 -2.36 -8.71
N LEU A 158 -13.03 -2.88 -8.78
CA LEU A 158 -12.67 -4.23 -8.35
C LEU A 158 -11.40 -4.18 -7.52
N SER A 159 -11.23 -5.14 -6.63
CA SER A 159 -10.06 -5.18 -5.75
C SER A 159 -9.53 -6.59 -5.51
N LEU A 160 -8.24 -6.65 -5.22
CA LEU A 160 -7.55 -7.81 -4.69
C LEU A 160 -6.97 -7.42 -3.33
N TYR A 161 -7.40 -8.09 -2.25
CA TYR A 161 -6.90 -7.79 -0.92
C TYR A 161 -6.84 -9.03 -0.03
N ALA A 162 -6.05 -8.93 1.03
CA ALA A 162 -5.97 -9.96 2.07
C ALA A 162 -6.73 -9.51 3.32
N LYS A 163 -7.40 -10.44 3.98
CA LYS A 163 -8.04 -10.24 5.28
C LYS A 163 -7.78 -11.44 6.19
N ILE A 164 -7.88 -11.23 7.50
CA ILE A 164 -7.92 -12.32 8.47
C ILE A 164 -9.38 -12.73 8.65
N ASN A 165 -9.68 -14.01 8.45
CA ASN A 165 -11.02 -14.56 8.63
C ASN A 165 -11.33 -14.84 10.12
N LEU A 166 -12.55 -15.32 10.39
CA LEU A 166 -13.00 -15.61 11.77
C LEU A 166 -12.19 -16.71 12.47
N ASP A 167 -11.53 -17.58 11.70
CA ASP A 167 -10.67 -18.63 12.23
C ASP A 167 -9.23 -18.16 12.49
N GLY A 168 -8.94 -16.85 12.34
CA GLY A 168 -7.62 -16.28 12.49
C GLY A 168 -6.67 -16.56 11.33
N LYS A 169 -7.17 -17.05 10.18
CA LYS A 169 -6.36 -17.37 9.01
C LYS A 169 -6.40 -16.26 7.96
N LEU A 170 -5.26 -16.06 7.30
CA LEU A 170 -5.18 -15.16 6.17
C LEU A 170 -5.95 -15.73 4.97
N GLU A 171 -6.81 -14.91 4.39
CA GLU A 171 -7.64 -15.21 3.22
C GLU A 171 -7.42 -14.15 2.14
N LEU A 172 -7.28 -14.60 0.89
CA LEU A 172 -7.20 -13.73 -0.27
C LEU A 172 -8.60 -13.52 -0.85
N VAL A 173 -9.03 -12.25 -0.92
CA VAL A 173 -10.28 -11.86 -1.58
C VAL A 173 -9.94 -11.29 -2.94
N ASN A 174 -10.53 -11.89 -3.99
CA ASN A 174 -10.27 -11.53 -5.37
C ASN A 174 -11.60 -11.25 -6.09
N ASP A 175 -12.02 -10.00 -6.09
CA ASP A 175 -13.24 -9.57 -6.79
C ASP A 175 -13.02 -9.50 -8.31
N ILE A 176 -11.76 -9.47 -8.77
CA ILE A 176 -11.41 -9.42 -10.19
C ILE A 176 -11.78 -10.72 -10.91
N ALA A 177 -11.60 -11.87 -10.24
CA ALA A 177 -11.84 -13.19 -10.83
C ALA A 177 -13.34 -13.56 -10.95
N VAL A 178 -14.22 -12.91 -10.19
CA VAL A 178 -15.66 -13.25 -10.12
C VAL A 178 -16.43 -12.72 -11.34
N SER A 179 -15.90 -11.73 -12.05
CA SER A 179 -16.60 -11.08 -13.17
C SER A 179 -16.66 -11.92 -14.47
N TYR A 180 -16.04 -13.10 -14.50
CA TYR A 180 -16.01 -13.98 -15.68
C TYR A 180 -16.95 -15.21 -15.59
N THR A 181 -17.79 -15.29 -14.56
CA THR A 181 -18.73 -16.42 -14.35
C THR A 181 -20.19 -16.07 -14.62
N HIS A 182 -20.44 -15.11 -15.50
CA HIS A 182 -21.79 -14.79 -15.98
C HIS A 182 -21.91 -14.94 -17.49
#